data_008c9e14258c2521b8fff6bb30944a0e
#
_entry.id   008c9e14258c2521b8fff6bb30944a0e
#
_cell.length_a   1.000
_cell.length_b   1.000
_cell.length_c   1.000
_cell.angle_alpha   90.00
_cell.angle_beta   90.00
_cell.angle_gamma   90.00
#
_symmetry.space_group_name_H-M   'P 1'
#
loop_
_entity.id
_entity.type
_entity.pdbx_description
1 polymer ?
#
loop_
_entity_poly.entity_id
_entity_poly.type
_entity_poly.pdbx_seq_one_letter_code
_entity_poly.pdbx_strand_id
1 'polypeptide(L)'
;AANDVTLKVIGNIVPGSCVPSLPNGGVVDYGTMPASTINPTGTANTLVQLGAKSITLTITCDSDTSVGVTSTDNRHDTRVGLGSAAYIENGFFDNVNANASGNAYGLGKTSAGVNIGSYVIAADPVNTTTDGVVADLIAATGTDTSNYTWVKSSTGAFAPVNSGTGQTRVFTAAASGTTTPKAFKVMNMPLRITTALQDNTV
;
A
#
# COMPACT_ATOMS: atom_id res chain seq x y z
N ALA A 1 -20.42 1.19 12.40
CA ALA A 1 -19.05 0.80 12.04
C ALA A 1 -19.03 -0.57 11.37
N ALA A 2 -18.04 -0.81 10.54
CA ALA A 2 -17.88 -2.10 9.89
C ALA A 2 -17.43 -3.17 10.89
N ASN A 3 -17.98 -4.37 10.74
CA ASN A 3 -17.53 -5.53 11.51
C ASN A 3 -16.33 -6.21 10.86
N ASP A 4 -16.19 -6.08 9.54
CA ASP A 4 -15.11 -6.66 8.76
C ASP A 4 -14.42 -5.61 7.91
N VAL A 5 -13.12 -5.76 7.75
CA VAL A 5 -12.32 -4.98 6.80
C VAL A 5 -11.63 -5.96 5.86
N THR A 6 -11.93 -5.86 4.57
CA THR A 6 -11.32 -6.69 3.53
C THR A 6 -10.62 -5.82 2.52
N LEU A 7 -9.33 -6.05 2.33
CA LEU A 7 -8.54 -5.49 1.24
C LEU A 7 -8.41 -6.53 0.14
N LYS A 8 -8.82 -6.17 -1.07
CA LYS A 8 -8.58 -6.98 -2.27
C LYS A 8 -7.63 -6.21 -3.20
N VAL A 9 -6.50 -6.82 -3.49
CA VAL A 9 -5.52 -6.26 -4.42
C VAL A 9 -5.64 -7.00 -5.75
N ILE A 10 -5.85 -6.23 -6.83
CA ILE A 10 -5.96 -6.76 -8.19
C ILE A 10 -4.78 -6.23 -9.00
N GLY A 11 -4.01 -7.12 -9.58
CA GLY A 11 -2.94 -6.78 -10.50
C GLY A 11 -3.36 -6.94 -11.96
N ASN A 12 -2.77 -6.14 -12.84
CA ASN A 12 -2.93 -6.30 -14.27
C ASN A 12 -1.81 -7.16 -14.83
N ILE A 13 -2.17 -8.04 -15.78
CA ILE A 13 -1.21 -8.83 -16.52
C ILE A 13 -0.65 -7.95 -17.65
N VAL A 14 0.68 -7.78 -17.67
CA VAL A 14 1.36 -7.15 -18.80
C VAL A 14 1.40 -8.16 -19.94
N PRO A 15 0.96 -7.79 -21.17
CA PRO A 15 0.91 -8.72 -22.28
C PRO A 15 2.27 -9.42 -22.50
N GLY A 16 2.27 -10.73 -22.39
CA GLY A 16 3.28 -11.64 -22.91
C GLY A 16 4.35 -12.10 -21.95
N SER A 17 4.46 -11.62 -20.69
CA SER A 17 5.63 -12.04 -19.92
C SER A 17 5.47 -12.20 -18.40
N CYS A 18 4.63 -11.45 -17.70
CA CYS A 18 4.64 -11.44 -16.24
C CYS A 18 3.27 -11.63 -15.63
N VAL A 19 3.19 -12.38 -14.54
CA VAL A 19 1.96 -12.64 -13.79
C VAL A 19 2.18 -12.25 -12.32
N PRO A 20 1.40 -11.30 -11.78
CA PRO A 20 1.39 -11.00 -10.36
C PRO A 20 0.53 -12.01 -9.60
N SER A 21 0.90 -12.30 -8.36
CA SER A 21 0.09 -13.11 -7.46
C SER A 21 0.20 -12.62 -6.01
N LEU A 22 -0.89 -12.82 -5.27
CA LEU A 22 -0.97 -12.52 -3.84
C LEU A 22 -1.56 -13.73 -3.12
N PRO A 23 -1.06 -14.07 -1.91
CA PRO A 23 -1.65 -15.15 -1.11
C PRO A 23 -3.10 -14.83 -0.75
N ASN A 24 -3.91 -15.86 -0.51
CA ASN A 24 -5.31 -15.74 -0.10
C ASN A 24 -6.19 -14.88 -1.02
N GLY A 25 -5.88 -14.85 -2.33
CA GLY A 25 -6.61 -14.01 -3.28
C GLY A 25 -6.45 -12.50 -3.05
N GLY A 26 -5.41 -12.08 -2.33
CA GLY A 26 -5.18 -10.67 -2.01
C GLY A 26 -6.04 -10.16 -0.85
N VAL A 27 -6.57 -11.04 -0.02
CA VAL A 27 -7.40 -10.66 1.13
C VAL A 27 -6.52 -10.45 2.36
N VAL A 28 -6.69 -9.29 3.01
CA VAL A 28 -6.13 -8.98 4.32
C VAL A 28 -7.32 -8.82 5.28
N ASP A 29 -7.41 -9.72 6.27
CA ASP A 29 -8.56 -9.81 7.16
C ASP A 29 -8.16 -9.42 8.58
N TYR A 30 -8.82 -8.40 9.13
CA TYR A 30 -8.64 -7.95 10.50
C TYR A 30 -9.64 -8.62 11.47
N GLY A 31 -10.47 -9.54 10.96
CA GLY A 31 -11.50 -10.21 11.75
C GLY A 31 -12.72 -9.33 12.01
N THR A 32 -13.61 -9.85 12.82
CA THR A 32 -14.84 -9.19 13.22
C THR A 32 -14.65 -8.52 14.57
N MET A 33 -15.06 -7.26 14.69
CA MET A 33 -14.99 -6.51 15.93
C MET A 33 -16.31 -5.77 16.20
N PRO A 34 -16.83 -5.79 17.45
CA PRO A 34 -18.01 -5.02 17.79
C PRO A 34 -17.75 -3.52 17.65
N ALA A 35 -18.73 -2.79 17.10
CA ALA A 35 -18.63 -1.34 16.94
C ALA A 35 -18.34 -0.60 18.26
N SER A 36 -18.86 -1.10 19.38
CA SER A 36 -18.64 -0.55 20.71
C SER A 36 -17.20 -0.57 21.18
N THR A 37 -16.34 -1.38 20.55
CA THR A 37 -14.90 -1.47 20.88
C THR A 37 -14.02 -0.60 20.00
N ILE A 38 -14.61 0.10 19.02
CA ILE A 38 -13.86 0.95 18.07
C ILE A 38 -13.72 2.35 18.70
N ASN A 39 -12.69 2.52 19.50
CA ASN A 39 -12.38 3.76 20.19
C ASN A 39 -10.92 4.14 19.98
N PRO A 40 -10.61 5.44 19.79
CA PRO A 40 -9.23 5.88 19.69
C PRO A 40 -8.47 5.59 20.98
N THR A 41 -7.20 5.22 20.85
CA THR A 41 -6.34 4.91 21.99
C THR A 41 -5.70 6.14 22.62
N GLY A 42 -5.82 7.31 21.98
CA GLY A 42 -5.24 8.55 22.46
C GLY A 42 -6.01 9.79 21.99
N THR A 43 -5.69 10.94 22.59
CA THR A 43 -6.36 12.21 22.27
C THR A 43 -5.73 12.94 21.09
N ALA A 44 -4.46 12.60 20.73
CA ALA A 44 -3.73 13.27 19.66
C ALA A 44 -4.09 12.73 18.26
N ASN A 45 -4.59 11.50 18.19
CA ASN A 45 -4.96 10.83 16.95
C ASN A 45 -6.41 10.36 17.04
N THR A 46 -7.26 10.90 16.18
CA THR A 46 -8.71 10.63 16.22
C THR A 46 -9.09 9.30 15.58
N LEU A 47 -8.15 8.61 14.94
CA LEU A 47 -8.41 7.32 14.28
C LEU A 47 -8.11 6.15 15.22
N VAL A 48 -8.87 5.09 15.05
CA VAL A 48 -8.66 3.82 15.76
C VAL A 48 -7.69 2.95 14.96
N GLN A 49 -6.53 2.67 15.54
CA GLN A 49 -5.48 1.92 14.88
C GLN A 49 -5.77 0.41 14.92
N LEU A 50 -5.86 -0.23 13.78
CA LEU A 50 -5.98 -1.69 13.69
C LEU A 50 -4.62 -2.39 13.56
N GLY A 51 -3.57 -1.63 13.33
CA GLY A 51 -2.23 -2.16 13.17
C GLY A 51 -1.93 -2.65 11.76
N ALA A 52 -0.74 -3.24 11.61
CA ALA A 52 -0.21 -3.68 10.35
C ALA A 52 -0.42 -5.17 10.12
N LYS A 53 -0.64 -5.53 8.87
CA LYS A 53 -0.60 -6.91 8.37
C LYS A 53 0.29 -6.98 7.15
N SER A 54 0.93 -8.12 6.95
CA SER A 54 1.87 -8.33 5.85
C SER A 54 1.29 -9.28 4.83
N ILE A 55 1.52 -8.97 3.55
CA ILE A 55 1.20 -9.82 2.42
C ILE A 55 2.29 -9.65 1.37
N THR A 56 2.78 -10.75 0.78
CA THR A 56 3.86 -10.66 -0.21
C THR A 56 3.30 -10.72 -1.62
N LEU A 57 3.63 -9.69 -2.40
CA LEU A 57 3.38 -9.69 -3.84
C LEU A 57 4.51 -10.45 -4.53
N THR A 58 4.16 -11.46 -5.33
CA THR A 58 5.09 -12.19 -6.18
C THR A 58 4.77 -11.91 -7.65
N ILE A 59 5.78 -11.52 -8.41
CA ILE A 59 5.65 -11.33 -9.86
C ILE A 59 6.56 -12.35 -10.53
N THR A 60 5.98 -13.19 -11.39
CA THR A 60 6.69 -14.23 -12.15
C THR A 60 6.64 -13.91 -13.63
N CYS A 61 7.80 -13.87 -14.27
CA CYS A 61 7.97 -13.56 -15.68
C CYS A 61 8.58 -14.76 -16.44
N ASP A 62 8.21 -14.92 -17.71
CA ASP A 62 8.74 -15.99 -18.57
C ASP A 62 10.22 -15.78 -18.91
N SER A 63 10.65 -14.53 -18.97
CA SER A 63 12.02 -14.12 -19.23
C SER A 63 12.35 -12.91 -18.38
N ASP A 64 13.62 -12.55 -18.31
CA ASP A 64 14.04 -11.37 -17.55
C ASP A 64 13.31 -10.11 -18.03
N THR A 65 12.55 -9.50 -17.14
CA THR A 65 11.69 -8.35 -17.45
C THR A 65 11.72 -7.36 -16.29
N SER A 66 11.80 -6.07 -16.60
CA SER A 66 11.61 -5.00 -15.62
C SER A 66 10.13 -4.68 -15.48
N VAL A 67 9.62 -4.64 -14.26
CA VAL A 67 8.19 -4.44 -13.98
C VAL A 67 8.02 -3.35 -12.93
N GLY A 68 7.23 -2.33 -13.23
CA GLY A 68 6.77 -1.36 -12.25
C GLY A 68 5.44 -1.78 -11.63
N VAL A 69 5.32 -1.61 -10.32
CA VAL A 69 4.12 -1.92 -9.55
C VAL A 69 3.40 -0.64 -9.22
N THR A 70 2.13 -0.55 -9.62
CA THR A 70 1.23 0.55 -9.28
C THR A 70 0.00 0.02 -8.58
N SER A 71 -0.77 0.92 -7.97
CA SER A 71 -2.04 0.57 -7.35
C SER A 71 -3.13 1.57 -7.75
N THR A 72 -4.37 1.09 -7.73
CA THR A 72 -5.56 1.92 -7.93
C THR A 72 -6.48 1.74 -6.74
N ASP A 73 -6.97 2.83 -6.18
CA ASP A 73 -7.95 2.79 -5.10
C ASP A 73 -9.37 2.80 -5.69
N ASN A 74 -10.04 1.65 -5.68
CA ASN A 74 -11.41 1.53 -6.19
C ASN A 74 -12.46 2.17 -5.26
N ARG A 75 -12.07 2.55 -4.06
CA ARG A 75 -12.93 3.21 -3.07
C ARG A 75 -12.39 4.58 -2.66
N HIS A 76 -11.73 5.24 -3.59
CA HIS A 76 -11.03 6.51 -3.38
C HIS A 76 -11.88 7.58 -2.69
N ASP A 77 -13.14 7.72 -3.11
CA ASP A 77 -14.07 8.72 -2.56
C ASP A 77 -14.53 8.42 -1.13
N THR A 78 -14.20 7.24 -0.61
CA THR A 78 -14.58 6.81 0.74
C THR A 78 -13.46 6.93 1.75
N ARG A 79 -12.32 7.50 1.37
CA ARG A 79 -11.18 7.70 2.28
C ARG A 79 -11.58 8.57 3.45
N VAL A 80 -11.05 8.22 4.62
CA VAL A 80 -10.93 9.17 5.71
C VAL A 80 -9.64 9.94 5.50
N GLY A 81 -9.71 11.27 5.53
CA GLY A 81 -8.54 12.11 5.31
C GLY A 81 -7.49 11.92 6.40
N LEU A 82 -6.23 11.93 6.00
CA LEU A 82 -5.10 11.85 6.92
C LEU A 82 -4.47 13.22 7.09
N GLY A 83 -3.96 13.47 8.29
CA GLY A 83 -3.30 14.72 8.67
C GLY A 83 -2.63 14.61 10.02
N SER A 84 -2.33 15.75 10.63
CA SER A 84 -1.61 15.80 11.91
C SER A 84 -2.44 15.31 13.11
N ALA A 85 -3.78 15.32 13.01
CA ALA A 85 -4.68 14.88 14.08
C ALA A 85 -5.39 13.57 13.75
N ALA A 86 -5.19 13.02 12.55
CA ALA A 86 -5.81 11.79 12.09
C ALA A 86 -4.80 11.08 11.16
N TYR A 87 -4.05 10.15 11.72
CA TYR A 87 -2.98 9.49 10.98
C TYR A 87 -2.92 7.99 11.30
N ILE A 88 -2.26 7.24 10.42
CA ILE A 88 -2.04 5.80 10.59
C ILE A 88 -0.64 5.62 11.17
N GLU A 89 -0.58 5.14 12.41
CA GLU A 89 0.67 4.97 13.13
C GLU A 89 1.52 3.88 12.49
N ASN A 90 2.80 4.18 12.26
CA ASN A 90 3.76 3.27 11.64
C ASN A 90 3.23 2.64 10.34
N GLY A 91 2.47 3.41 9.57
CA GLY A 91 1.91 2.94 8.30
C GLY A 91 2.97 2.65 7.24
N PHE A 92 4.12 3.29 7.35
CA PHE A 92 5.24 3.12 6.45
C PHE A 92 6.45 2.53 7.18
N PHE A 93 7.43 2.05 6.43
CA PHE A 93 8.69 1.58 6.99
C PHE A 93 9.49 2.76 7.55
N ASP A 94 10.55 2.46 8.29
CA ASP A 94 11.40 3.45 8.98
C ASP A 94 10.64 4.23 10.06
N ASN A 95 9.67 3.59 10.72
CA ASN A 95 8.83 4.17 11.78
C ASN A 95 8.12 5.46 11.37
N VAL A 96 7.76 5.59 10.11
CA VAL A 96 7.07 6.77 9.58
C VAL A 96 5.57 6.60 9.66
N ASN A 97 4.89 7.58 10.25
CA ASN A 97 3.43 7.64 10.29
C ASN A 97 2.87 8.09 8.94
N ALA A 98 1.73 7.52 8.56
CA ALA A 98 1.01 7.95 7.36
C ALA A 98 0.07 9.10 7.75
N ASN A 99 0.43 10.32 7.39
CA ASN A 99 -0.31 11.54 7.72
C ASN A 99 -0.66 12.40 6.50
N ALA A 100 -0.54 11.85 5.30
CA ALA A 100 -0.90 12.54 4.06
C ALA A 100 -2.04 11.81 3.35
N SER A 101 -3.09 12.52 3.03
CA SER A 101 -4.28 11.96 2.36
C SER A 101 -3.96 11.35 0.99
N GLY A 102 -2.90 11.80 0.33
CA GLY A 102 -2.48 11.24 -0.96
C GLY A 102 -2.06 9.77 -0.89
N ASN A 103 -1.70 9.26 0.29
CA ASN A 103 -1.35 7.86 0.50
C ASN A 103 -2.52 7.01 0.99
N ALA A 104 -3.67 7.62 1.30
CA ALA A 104 -4.80 6.91 1.88
C ALA A 104 -5.61 6.16 0.81
N TYR A 105 -6.05 4.96 1.19
CA TYR A 105 -6.97 4.13 0.42
C TYR A 105 -8.26 3.97 1.20
N GLY A 106 -9.41 3.98 0.52
CA GLY A 106 -10.72 3.91 1.14
C GLY A 106 -11.15 2.50 1.49
N LEU A 107 -11.92 2.37 2.56
CA LEU A 107 -12.52 1.12 3.02
C LEU A 107 -14.01 0.99 2.68
N GLY A 108 -14.57 1.99 2.05
CA GLY A 108 -15.99 2.03 1.77
C GLY A 108 -16.79 2.79 2.82
N LYS A 109 -18.10 2.68 2.72
CA LYS A 109 -19.05 3.37 3.60
C LYS A 109 -19.90 2.37 4.38
N THR A 110 -20.37 2.81 5.56
CA THR A 110 -21.44 2.11 6.28
C THR A 110 -22.77 2.24 5.53
N SER A 111 -23.78 1.47 5.95
CA SER A 111 -25.14 1.61 5.42
C SER A 111 -25.72 3.01 5.63
N ALA A 112 -25.24 3.75 6.63
CA ALA A 112 -25.64 5.14 6.89
C ALA A 112 -24.86 6.16 6.04
N GLY A 113 -23.95 5.72 5.15
CA GLY A 113 -23.19 6.59 4.26
C GLY A 113 -21.95 7.21 4.92
N VAL A 114 -21.50 6.71 6.06
CA VAL A 114 -20.32 7.19 6.76
C VAL A 114 -19.08 6.43 6.27
N ASN A 115 -18.01 7.14 5.97
CA ASN A 115 -16.73 6.53 5.59
C ASN A 115 -16.17 5.71 6.76
N ILE A 116 -15.82 4.47 6.49
CA ILE A 116 -15.40 3.50 7.53
C ILE A 116 -14.01 3.83 8.07
N GLY A 117 -13.09 4.13 7.19
CA GLY A 117 -11.70 4.36 7.54
C GLY A 117 -10.80 4.41 6.31
N SER A 118 -9.51 4.33 6.57
CA SER A 118 -8.50 4.28 5.51
C SER A 118 -7.42 3.25 5.83
N TYR A 119 -6.77 2.77 4.80
CA TYR A 119 -5.53 1.99 4.93
C TYR A 119 -4.45 2.60 4.08
N VAL A 120 -3.22 2.23 4.37
CA VAL A 120 -2.04 2.56 3.56
C VAL A 120 -1.29 1.29 3.21
N ILE A 121 -0.54 1.35 2.12
CA ILE A 121 0.30 0.26 1.63
C ILE A 121 1.75 0.73 1.67
N ALA A 122 2.63 -0.12 2.18
CA ALA A 122 4.08 0.12 2.12
C ALA A 122 4.79 -1.10 1.56
N ALA A 123 5.68 -0.89 0.59
CA ALA A 123 6.58 -1.92 0.09
C ALA A 123 7.81 -2.00 1.00
N ASP A 124 8.29 -3.21 1.26
CA ASP A 124 9.44 -3.42 2.16
C ASP A 124 10.75 -3.01 1.46
N PRO A 125 11.44 -1.98 1.95
CA PRO A 125 12.67 -1.49 1.33
C PRO A 125 13.90 -2.38 1.62
N VAL A 126 13.79 -3.34 2.53
CA VAL A 126 14.90 -4.18 2.97
C VAL A 126 14.78 -5.62 2.47
N ASN A 127 13.55 -6.14 2.35
CA ASN A 127 13.29 -7.55 2.08
C ASN A 127 12.72 -7.83 0.69
N THR A 128 12.71 -6.86 -0.21
CA THR A 128 12.36 -7.10 -1.62
C THR A 128 13.48 -7.87 -2.30
N THR A 129 13.14 -8.95 -3.00
CA THR A 129 14.11 -9.80 -3.68
C THR A 129 13.79 -9.93 -5.17
N THR A 130 14.83 -10.10 -5.97
CA THR A 130 14.73 -10.50 -7.38
C THR A 130 15.56 -11.73 -7.58
N ASP A 131 14.96 -12.80 -8.12
CA ASP A 131 15.61 -14.09 -8.35
C ASP A 131 16.36 -14.61 -7.10
N GLY A 132 15.73 -14.39 -5.93
CA GLY A 132 16.25 -14.82 -4.64
C GLY A 132 17.35 -13.93 -4.03
N VAL A 133 17.70 -12.82 -4.68
CA VAL A 133 18.73 -11.88 -4.20
C VAL A 133 18.06 -10.60 -3.71
N VAL A 134 18.47 -10.10 -2.53
CA VAL A 134 17.97 -8.84 -2.00
C VAL A 134 18.28 -7.71 -2.97
N ALA A 135 17.28 -6.89 -3.24
CA ALA A 135 17.34 -5.74 -4.13
C ALA A 135 16.99 -4.46 -3.39
N ASP A 136 17.44 -3.32 -3.91
CA ASP A 136 16.96 -2.03 -3.42
C ASP A 136 15.57 -1.73 -3.97
N LEU A 137 14.74 -1.13 -3.13
CA LEU A 137 13.43 -0.64 -3.54
C LEU A 137 13.58 0.77 -4.11
N ILE A 138 13.13 0.96 -5.34
CA ILE A 138 13.12 2.27 -6.00
C ILE A 138 11.71 2.70 -6.36
N ALA A 139 11.49 3.99 -6.41
CA ALA A 139 10.16 4.56 -6.57
C ALA A 139 10.16 5.76 -7.51
N ALA A 140 9.02 6.00 -8.15
CA ALA A 140 8.81 7.15 -9.00
C ALA A 140 7.41 7.75 -8.79
N THR A 141 7.28 9.04 -9.06
CA THR A 141 6.01 9.78 -8.92
C THR A 141 5.18 9.82 -10.21
N GLY A 142 5.81 9.56 -11.35
CA GLY A 142 5.16 9.62 -12.65
C GLY A 142 4.20 8.45 -12.88
N THR A 143 3.31 8.63 -13.84
CA THR A 143 2.42 7.57 -14.34
C THR A 143 2.78 7.17 -15.78
N ASP A 144 3.71 7.87 -16.39
CA ASP A 144 4.19 7.64 -17.74
C ASP A 144 5.61 7.07 -17.69
N THR A 145 5.79 5.87 -18.20
CA THR A 145 7.06 5.14 -18.18
C THR A 145 8.21 5.87 -18.87
N SER A 146 7.92 6.76 -19.81
CA SER A 146 8.94 7.54 -20.51
C SER A 146 9.57 8.65 -19.64
N ASN A 147 8.94 9.00 -18.53
CA ASN A 147 9.32 10.15 -17.68
C ASN A 147 9.62 9.75 -16.21
N TYR A 148 9.84 8.48 -15.93
CA TYR A 148 10.15 8.05 -14.57
C TYR A 148 11.54 8.53 -14.15
N THR A 149 11.58 9.25 -13.02
CA THR A 149 12.81 9.51 -12.28
C THR A 149 12.82 8.61 -11.05
N TRP A 150 13.66 7.61 -11.07
CA TRP A 150 13.73 6.63 -10.01
C TRP A 150 14.63 7.09 -8.87
N VAL A 151 14.11 6.98 -7.67
CA VAL A 151 14.85 7.26 -6.43
C VAL A 151 14.71 6.10 -5.47
N LYS A 152 15.73 5.88 -4.64
CA LYS A 152 15.67 4.87 -3.59
C LYS A 152 14.58 5.25 -2.58
N SER A 153 13.75 4.28 -2.18
CA SER A 153 12.72 4.46 -1.18
C SER A 153 13.11 3.82 0.14
N SER A 154 13.06 4.58 1.23
CA SER A 154 13.31 4.07 2.59
C SER A 154 12.02 3.73 3.33
N THR A 155 10.89 4.27 2.92
CA THR A 155 9.60 4.09 3.60
C THR A 155 8.66 3.14 2.87
N GLY A 156 8.83 2.99 1.56
CA GLY A 156 7.96 2.18 0.71
C GLY A 156 6.54 2.71 0.55
N ALA A 157 6.32 3.98 0.86
CA ALA A 157 4.98 4.58 0.91
C ALA A 157 4.33 4.65 -0.47
N PHE A 158 3.35 3.79 -0.74
CA PHE A 158 2.54 3.83 -1.94
C PHE A 158 1.53 4.97 -1.91
N ALA A 159 1.25 5.51 -3.10
CA ALA A 159 0.04 6.27 -3.36
C ALA A 159 -0.68 5.65 -4.56
N PRO A 160 -2.02 5.60 -4.58
CA PRO A 160 -2.74 5.09 -5.74
C PRO A 160 -2.59 6.03 -6.94
N VAL A 161 -2.63 5.48 -8.14
CA VAL A 161 -2.49 6.28 -9.38
C VAL A 161 -3.62 7.30 -9.55
N ASN A 162 -4.74 7.09 -8.92
CA ASN A 162 -5.87 8.01 -8.90
C ASN A 162 -5.84 9.02 -7.74
N SER A 163 -4.73 9.10 -7.00
CA SER A 163 -4.51 10.18 -6.03
C SER A 163 -4.01 11.44 -6.73
N GLY A 164 -3.88 12.54 -5.96
CA GLY A 164 -3.34 13.79 -6.45
C GLY A 164 -1.90 13.67 -7.01
N THR A 165 -1.45 14.69 -7.71
CA THR A 165 -0.10 14.75 -8.28
C THR A 165 0.98 14.84 -7.20
N GLY A 166 2.22 14.46 -7.55
CA GLY A 166 3.38 14.59 -6.67
C GLY A 166 3.58 13.45 -5.67
N GLN A 167 2.71 12.45 -5.68
CA GLN A 167 2.82 11.29 -4.80
C GLN A 167 3.61 10.17 -5.48
N THR A 168 4.30 9.36 -4.67
CA THR A 168 5.00 8.16 -5.16
C THR A 168 4.01 7.07 -5.52
N ARG A 169 3.95 6.70 -6.79
CA ARG A 169 2.92 5.79 -7.32
C ARG A 169 3.46 4.50 -7.88
N VAL A 170 4.74 4.45 -8.22
CA VAL A 170 5.36 3.31 -8.90
C VAL A 170 6.53 2.82 -8.08
N PHE A 171 6.59 1.50 -7.86
CA PHE A 171 7.70 0.84 -7.20
C PHE A 171 8.25 -0.27 -8.06
N THR A 172 9.54 -0.48 -8.01
CA THR A 172 10.23 -1.61 -8.60
C THR A 172 11.51 -1.91 -7.84
N ALA A 173 12.22 -2.92 -8.25
CA ALA A 173 13.48 -3.35 -7.67
C ALA A 173 14.66 -2.87 -8.52
N ALA A 174 15.77 -2.56 -7.85
CA ALA A 174 17.05 -2.25 -8.47
C ALA A 174 18.15 -3.11 -7.84
N ALA A 175 19.22 -3.35 -8.58
CA ALA A 175 20.41 -3.95 -7.98
C ALA A 175 20.92 -3.06 -6.84
N SER A 176 21.39 -3.67 -5.74
CA SER A 176 21.85 -2.92 -4.57
C SER A 176 22.83 -1.81 -4.96
N GLY A 177 22.57 -0.61 -4.44
CA GLY A 177 23.38 0.57 -4.71
C GLY A 177 23.07 1.29 -6.02
N THR A 178 22.03 0.88 -6.74
CA THR A 178 21.61 1.51 -7.99
C THR A 178 20.18 2.01 -7.93
N THR A 179 19.81 2.89 -8.88
CA THR A 179 18.44 3.38 -9.05
C THR A 179 17.89 3.07 -10.44
N THR A 180 18.44 2.06 -11.09
CA THR A 180 17.98 1.58 -12.40
C THR A 180 17.11 0.34 -12.21
N PRO A 181 15.92 0.27 -12.79
CA PRO A 181 15.06 -0.92 -12.70
C PRO A 181 15.82 -2.18 -13.15
N LYS A 182 15.74 -3.23 -12.35
CA LYS A 182 16.38 -4.50 -12.59
C LYS A 182 15.41 -5.45 -13.29
N ALA A 183 15.85 -6.09 -14.37
CA ALA A 183 15.12 -7.19 -14.99
C ALA A 183 15.23 -8.46 -14.12
N PHE A 184 14.15 -9.21 -14.03
CA PHE A 184 14.07 -10.41 -13.19
C PHE A 184 13.08 -11.42 -13.78
N LYS A 185 13.18 -12.66 -13.34
CA LYS A 185 12.18 -13.71 -13.60
C LYS A 185 11.16 -13.79 -12.45
N VAL A 186 11.62 -13.65 -11.21
CA VAL A 186 10.73 -13.66 -10.04
C VAL A 186 11.10 -12.50 -9.11
N MET A 187 10.13 -11.66 -8.77
CA MET A 187 10.27 -10.65 -7.73
C MET A 187 9.31 -10.97 -6.60
N ASN A 188 9.83 -10.94 -5.37
CA ASN A 188 9.02 -10.96 -4.16
C ASN A 188 9.11 -9.60 -3.48
N MET A 189 7.99 -8.93 -3.37
CA MET A 189 7.87 -7.63 -2.73
C MET A 189 6.92 -7.76 -1.53
N PRO A 190 7.45 -7.90 -0.31
CA PRO A 190 6.60 -7.88 0.87
C PRO A 190 5.91 -6.54 1.00
N LEU A 191 4.61 -6.57 1.26
CA LEU A 191 3.79 -5.37 1.47
C LEU A 191 3.32 -5.35 2.92
N ARG A 192 3.30 -4.15 3.48
CA ARG A 192 2.65 -3.89 4.77
C ARG A 192 1.37 -3.12 4.51
N ILE A 193 0.26 -3.65 5.04
CA ILE A 193 -1.04 -2.98 5.00
C ILE A 193 -1.35 -2.54 6.42
N THR A 194 -1.53 -1.26 6.63
CA THR A 194 -1.85 -0.70 7.95
C THR A 194 -3.15 0.07 7.85
N THR A 195 -4.06 -0.21 8.77
CA THR A 195 -5.45 0.26 8.69
C THR A 195 -5.82 1.03 9.95
N ALA A 196 -6.59 2.08 9.77
CA ALA A 196 -7.23 2.81 10.86
C ALA A 196 -8.69 3.14 10.50
N LEU A 197 -9.54 3.13 11.51
CA LEU A 197 -10.97 3.36 11.37
C LEU A 197 -11.35 4.69 12.00
N GLN A 198 -12.45 5.29 11.53
CA GLN A 198 -13.15 6.30 12.31
C GLN A 198 -13.70 5.64 13.58
N ASP A 199 -13.79 6.42 14.67
CA ASP A 199 -14.34 5.89 15.91
C ASP A 199 -15.86 5.65 15.78
N ASN A 200 -16.44 4.98 16.77
CA ASN A 200 -17.84 4.58 16.77
C ASN A 200 -18.83 5.74 17.00
N THR A 201 -18.33 6.96 17.20
CA THR A 201 -19.18 8.15 17.38
C THR A 201 -19.47 8.89 16.06
N VAL A 202 -18.84 8.47 14.99
CA VAL A 202 -19.01 9.07 13.66
C VAL A 202 -20.13 8.40 12.88
#